data_eadcc50def638172ac618ca2f45f6850
#
_entry.id   eadcc50def638172ac618ca2f45f6850
#
_cell.length_a   1.000
_cell.length_b   1.000
_cell.length_c   1.000
_cell.angle_alpha   90.00
_cell.angle_beta   90.00
_cell.angle_gamma   90.00
#
_symmetry.space_group_name_H-M   'P 1'
#
loop_
_entity.id
_entity.type
_entity.pdbx_description
1 polymer ?
#
loop_
_entity_poly.entity_id
_entity_poly.type
_entity_poly.pdbx_seq_one_letter_code
_entity_poly.pdbx_strand_id
1 'polypeptide(L)'
;MSIQPLIIFSIVVVTSLTATQRLAGADSEVSGIFKGNDQPAKLMFVSAQKGTAFAGTDTIKLIFTEKDHSKDERPDLKALFGNYGSALMIGIKPDGKVVTCDIAHEALTQKPISSPSSVKMSEFKNENGQISGKLVTDGKQEAFGQTWEVNLTFKTKVP
;
A
#
# COMPACT_ATOMS: atom_id res chain seq x y z
N MET A 1 31.40 38.64 57.54
CA MET A 1 31.96 37.58 56.69
C MET A 1 30.81 36.63 56.38
N SER A 2 30.15 36.84 55.24
CA SER A 2 28.89 36.16 54.88
C SER A 2 29.22 35.17 53.75
N ILE A 3 28.99 33.90 53.98
CA ILE A 3 29.25 32.81 53.01
C ILE A 3 27.88 32.51 52.36
N GLN A 4 27.74 32.82 51.04
CA GLN A 4 26.60 32.40 50.26
C GLN A 4 26.81 30.98 49.69
N PRO A 5 25.81 30.11 49.77
CA PRO A 5 25.88 28.79 49.13
C PRO A 5 25.61 28.87 47.60
N LEU A 6 26.50 28.28 46.84
CA LEU A 6 26.41 28.11 45.40
C LEU A 6 25.41 26.99 45.10
N ILE A 7 24.25 27.32 44.48
CA ILE A 7 23.26 26.36 44.02
C ILE A 7 23.66 25.90 42.60
N ILE A 8 24.08 24.65 42.46
CA ILE A 8 24.38 24.03 41.20
C ILE A 8 23.06 23.46 40.65
N PHE A 9 22.53 24.07 39.59
CA PHE A 9 21.41 23.51 38.82
C PHE A 9 21.94 22.44 37.87
N SER A 10 21.65 21.18 38.19
CA SER A 10 21.87 20.07 37.25
C SER A 10 20.73 20.04 36.23
N ILE A 11 21.04 20.39 34.98
CA ILE A 11 20.11 20.23 33.85
C ILE A 11 20.15 18.77 33.42
N VAL A 12 19.06 18.03 33.69
CA VAL A 12 18.86 16.70 33.16
C VAL A 12 18.33 16.85 31.74
N VAL A 13 19.16 16.62 30.74
CA VAL A 13 18.74 16.52 29.34
C VAL A 13 18.11 15.16 29.13
N VAL A 14 16.78 15.09 29.09
CA VAL A 14 16.04 13.90 28.68
C VAL A 14 16.05 13.85 27.17
N THR A 15 16.98 13.09 26.60
CA THR A 15 16.94 12.73 25.17
C THR A 15 15.86 11.68 24.98
N SER A 16 14.68 12.08 24.50
CA SER A 16 13.64 11.18 24.03
C SER A 16 14.10 10.49 22.74
N LEU A 17 14.60 9.27 22.86
CA LEU A 17 14.79 8.36 21.72
C LEU A 17 13.40 8.01 21.20
N THR A 18 12.92 8.65 20.15
CA THR A 18 11.80 8.15 19.37
C THR A 18 12.27 6.91 18.62
N ALA A 19 12.06 5.74 19.24
CA ALA A 19 12.22 4.47 18.57
C ALA A 19 11.16 4.40 17.46
N THR A 20 11.58 4.66 16.23
CA THR A 20 10.79 4.32 15.04
C THR A 20 10.70 2.80 15.02
N GLN A 21 9.59 2.24 15.53
CA GLN A 21 9.30 0.82 15.38
C GLN A 21 9.13 0.54 13.89
N ARG A 22 10.19 0.06 13.25
CA ARG A 22 10.10 -0.62 11.96
C ARG A 22 9.39 -1.93 12.22
N LEU A 23 8.09 -1.95 11.94
CA LEU A 23 7.31 -3.18 11.91
C LEU A 23 7.95 -4.16 10.94
N ALA A 24 8.08 -5.40 11.39
CA ALA A 24 8.72 -6.51 10.70
C ALA A 24 8.06 -6.77 9.35
N GLY A 25 8.78 -6.43 8.29
CA GLY A 25 8.44 -6.51 6.89
C GLY A 25 9.42 -5.65 6.10
N ALA A 26 10.71 -5.69 6.47
CA ALA A 26 11.77 -4.75 6.01
C ALA A 26 11.94 -4.66 4.47
N ASP A 27 11.20 -5.44 3.70
CA ASP A 27 11.33 -5.54 2.25
C ASP A 27 10.07 -5.11 1.47
N SER A 28 9.00 -4.68 2.15
CA SER A 28 7.76 -4.24 1.52
C SER A 28 7.27 -2.93 2.13
N GLU A 29 7.02 -1.94 1.28
CA GLU A 29 6.59 -0.60 1.69
C GLU A 29 5.46 -0.13 0.78
N VAL A 30 4.49 0.57 1.34
CA VAL A 30 3.45 1.27 0.60
C VAL A 30 3.12 2.59 1.29
N SER A 31 2.92 3.63 0.50
CA SER A 31 2.53 4.95 0.98
C SER A 31 1.74 5.71 -0.07
N GLY A 32 0.96 6.68 0.36
CA GLY A 32 0.21 7.56 -0.52
C GLY A 32 -1.29 7.58 -0.22
N ILE A 33 -2.09 7.81 -1.26
CA ILE A 33 -3.53 8.06 -1.17
C ILE A 33 -4.30 6.91 -1.81
N PHE A 34 -5.27 6.37 -1.07
CA PHE A 34 -6.32 5.51 -1.56
C PHE A 34 -7.65 5.97 -0.97
N LYS A 35 -8.61 6.31 -1.84
CA LYS A 35 -9.93 6.79 -1.42
C LYS A 35 -11.03 6.02 -2.14
N GLY A 36 -12.15 5.82 -1.46
CA GLY A 36 -13.43 5.38 -2.01
C GLY A 36 -14.53 6.29 -1.50
N ASN A 37 -15.38 6.83 -2.39
CA ASN A 37 -16.43 7.79 -2.07
C ASN A 37 -15.91 8.93 -1.16
N ASP A 38 -14.74 9.49 -1.53
CA ASP A 38 -14.00 10.53 -0.79
C ASP A 38 -13.52 10.13 0.63
N GLN A 39 -13.76 8.92 1.07
CA GLN A 39 -13.25 8.42 2.34
C GLN A 39 -11.85 7.84 2.15
N PRO A 40 -10.86 8.27 2.95
CA PRO A 40 -9.51 7.73 2.86
C PRO A 40 -9.41 6.35 3.50
N ALA A 41 -8.60 5.47 2.91
CA ALA A 41 -8.12 4.24 3.52
C ALA A 41 -6.59 4.23 3.55
N LYS A 42 -6.01 3.69 4.61
CA LYS A 42 -4.57 3.62 4.78
C LYS A 42 -4.05 2.23 4.45
N LEU A 43 -3.64 2.02 3.22
CA LEU A 43 -2.96 0.80 2.83
C LEU A 43 -1.55 0.78 3.45
N MET A 44 -1.25 -0.25 4.23
CA MET A 44 0.00 -0.38 4.98
C MET A 44 0.82 -1.60 4.57
N PHE A 45 0.21 -2.55 3.90
CA PHE A 45 0.83 -3.80 3.51
C PHE A 45 0.74 -4.01 2.02
N VAL A 46 1.80 -4.49 1.41
CA VAL A 46 1.84 -4.86 0.00
C VAL A 46 2.60 -6.18 -0.18
N SER A 47 2.06 -7.06 -1.00
CA SER A 47 2.74 -8.27 -1.44
C SER A 47 2.58 -8.47 -2.95
N ALA A 48 3.49 -9.24 -3.53
CA ALA A 48 3.40 -9.68 -4.90
C ALA A 48 3.24 -11.20 -4.95
N GLN A 49 2.36 -11.67 -5.82
CA GLN A 49 2.12 -13.08 -6.08
C GLN A 49 2.15 -13.37 -7.58
N LYS A 50 2.37 -14.63 -7.96
CA LYS A 50 2.14 -15.05 -9.34
C LYS A 50 0.67 -14.85 -9.69
N GLY A 51 0.41 -14.04 -10.72
CA GLY A 51 -0.94 -13.76 -11.20
C GLY A 51 -1.40 -14.80 -12.21
N THR A 52 -2.67 -14.70 -12.61
CA THR A 52 -3.22 -15.48 -13.72
C THR A 52 -2.66 -14.92 -15.03
N ALA A 53 -2.25 -15.79 -15.95
CA ALA A 53 -1.77 -15.36 -17.25
C ALA A 53 -2.83 -14.52 -17.98
N PHE A 54 -2.40 -13.41 -18.57
CA PHE A 54 -3.24 -12.53 -19.36
C PHE A 54 -2.77 -12.52 -20.82
N ALA A 55 -3.64 -12.93 -21.73
CA ALA A 55 -3.33 -13.07 -23.15
C ALA A 55 -2.01 -13.86 -23.43
N GLY A 56 -1.82 -14.97 -22.71
CA GLY A 56 -0.64 -15.84 -22.85
C GLY A 56 0.64 -15.31 -22.19
N THR A 57 0.58 -14.19 -21.48
CA THR A 57 1.74 -13.62 -20.76
C THR A 57 1.53 -13.81 -19.26
N ASP A 58 2.55 -14.32 -18.57
CA ASP A 58 2.56 -14.39 -17.11
C ASP A 58 2.37 -12.99 -16.53
N THR A 59 1.64 -12.92 -15.41
CA THR A 59 1.41 -11.67 -14.70
C THR A 59 1.88 -11.78 -13.26
N ILE A 60 2.06 -10.62 -12.65
CA ILE A 60 2.30 -10.47 -11.22
C ILE A 60 1.09 -9.76 -10.62
N LYS A 61 0.53 -10.33 -9.56
CA LYS A 61 -0.56 -9.72 -8.80
C LYS A 61 0.02 -9.01 -7.59
N LEU A 62 -0.16 -7.70 -7.53
CA LEU A 62 0.14 -6.86 -6.37
C LEU A 62 -1.11 -6.75 -5.51
N ILE A 63 -0.98 -6.99 -4.21
CA ILE A 63 -2.08 -6.97 -3.24
C ILE A 63 -1.74 -5.96 -2.17
N PHE A 64 -2.54 -4.90 -2.08
CA PHE A 64 -2.41 -3.83 -1.10
C PHE A 64 -3.57 -3.90 -0.12
N THR A 65 -3.30 -3.81 1.19
CA THR A 65 -4.31 -3.94 2.24
C THR A 65 -4.03 -3.02 3.42
N GLU A 66 -5.06 -2.77 4.24
CA GLU A 66 -4.91 -2.02 5.49
C GLU A 66 -4.33 -2.90 6.62
N LYS A 67 -4.64 -4.20 6.62
CA LYS A 67 -4.19 -5.17 7.64
C LYS A 67 -3.21 -6.17 7.05
N ASP A 68 -2.36 -6.72 7.91
CA ASP A 68 -1.36 -7.72 7.52
C ASP A 68 -2.00 -8.99 6.96
N HIS A 69 -1.58 -9.36 5.77
CA HIS A 69 -2.01 -10.56 5.04
C HIS A 69 -0.86 -11.55 4.76
N SER A 70 0.32 -11.30 5.33
CA SER A 70 1.56 -12.04 5.03
C SER A 70 1.51 -13.53 5.37
N LYS A 71 0.61 -13.93 6.27
CA LYS A 71 0.45 -15.31 6.74
C LYS A 71 -0.59 -16.13 5.98
N ASP A 72 -1.27 -15.50 5.03
CA ASP A 72 -2.34 -16.17 4.28
C ASP A 72 -1.86 -16.74 2.95
N GLU A 73 -2.32 -17.93 2.63
CA GLU A 73 -2.01 -18.59 1.34
C GLU A 73 -2.77 -17.96 0.17
N ARG A 74 -3.96 -17.43 0.42
CA ARG A 74 -4.85 -16.81 -0.58
C ARG A 74 -5.28 -15.41 -0.16
N PRO A 75 -4.32 -14.47 0.03
CA PRO A 75 -4.63 -13.12 0.46
C PRO A 75 -5.45 -12.35 -0.57
N ASP A 76 -5.30 -12.63 -1.86
CA ASP A 76 -6.06 -12.02 -2.95
C ASP A 76 -7.57 -12.23 -2.78
N LEU A 77 -7.99 -13.44 -2.54
CA LEU A 77 -9.41 -13.76 -2.38
C LEU A 77 -10.00 -13.12 -1.11
N LYS A 78 -9.27 -13.23 0.02
CA LYS A 78 -9.71 -12.64 1.28
C LYS A 78 -9.76 -11.11 1.23
N ALA A 79 -8.85 -10.47 0.50
CA ALA A 79 -8.84 -9.03 0.28
C ALA A 79 -10.10 -8.54 -0.46
N LEU A 80 -10.52 -9.26 -1.51
CA LEU A 80 -11.76 -8.97 -2.24
C LEU A 80 -13.00 -8.96 -1.34
N PHE A 81 -13.03 -9.82 -0.33
CA PHE A 81 -14.14 -9.94 0.62
C PHE A 81 -14.00 -9.03 1.85
N GLY A 82 -13.00 -8.15 1.89
CA GLY A 82 -12.83 -7.16 2.96
C GLY A 82 -12.24 -7.70 4.27
N ASN A 83 -11.65 -8.90 4.29
CA ASN A 83 -11.07 -9.48 5.50
C ASN A 83 -9.89 -8.65 6.06
N TYR A 84 -9.26 -7.86 5.21
CA TYR A 84 -8.12 -7.01 5.57
C TYR A 84 -8.44 -5.50 5.54
N GLY A 85 -9.73 -5.14 5.65
CA GLY A 85 -10.19 -3.77 5.43
C GLY A 85 -10.24 -3.41 3.95
N SER A 86 -10.02 -2.15 3.63
CA SER A 86 -9.92 -1.73 2.22
C SER A 86 -8.70 -2.38 1.56
N ALA A 87 -8.86 -2.75 0.28
CA ALA A 87 -7.84 -3.41 -0.50
C ALA A 87 -7.84 -2.92 -1.95
N LEU A 88 -6.66 -2.96 -2.56
CA LEU A 88 -6.45 -2.72 -3.99
C LEU A 88 -5.64 -3.88 -4.55
N MET A 89 -6.09 -4.49 -5.63
CA MET A 89 -5.38 -5.55 -6.31
C MET A 89 -5.08 -5.15 -7.74
N ILE A 90 -3.82 -5.24 -8.12
CA ILE A 90 -3.32 -4.83 -9.43
C ILE A 90 -2.60 -6.00 -10.08
N GLY A 91 -3.07 -6.42 -11.24
CA GLY A 91 -2.33 -7.34 -12.10
C GLY A 91 -1.47 -6.56 -13.08
N ILE A 92 -0.18 -6.89 -13.13
CA ILE A 92 0.78 -6.28 -14.04
C ILE A 92 1.49 -7.32 -14.89
N LYS A 93 1.91 -6.95 -16.08
CA LYS A 93 2.89 -7.69 -16.87
C LYS A 93 4.30 -7.49 -16.32
N PRO A 94 5.28 -8.31 -16.73
CA PRO A 94 6.67 -8.16 -16.29
C PRO A 94 7.31 -6.80 -16.61
N ASP A 95 6.77 -6.08 -17.60
CA ASP A 95 7.17 -4.72 -17.99
C ASP A 95 6.49 -3.61 -17.18
N GLY A 96 5.64 -3.97 -16.21
CA GLY A 96 4.90 -3.03 -15.37
C GLY A 96 3.55 -2.57 -15.95
N LYS A 97 3.17 -3.02 -17.14
CA LYS A 97 1.86 -2.67 -17.71
C LYS A 97 0.72 -3.24 -16.89
N VAL A 98 -0.16 -2.38 -16.39
CA VAL A 98 -1.37 -2.78 -15.67
C VAL A 98 -2.34 -3.47 -16.61
N VAL A 99 -2.85 -4.64 -16.22
CA VAL A 99 -3.81 -5.45 -16.98
C VAL A 99 -5.09 -5.75 -16.21
N THR A 100 -5.04 -5.76 -14.89
CA THR A 100 -6.23 -5.86 -14.02
C THR A 100 -6.13 -4.86 -12.87
N CYS A 101 -7.28 -4.38 -12.42
CA CYS A 101 -7.40 -3.53 -11.24
C CYS A 101 -8.74 -3.83 -10.57
N ASP A 102 -8.70 -4.30 -9.33
CA ASP A 102 -9.87 -4.55 -8.50
C ASP A 102 -9.79 -3.69 -7.25
N ILE A 103 -10.83 -2.89 -7.03
CA ILE A 103 -10.94 -1.93 -5.93
C ILE A 103 -11.96 -2.47 -4.93
N ALA A 104 -11.52 -2.79 -3.71
CA ALA A 104 -12.36 -3.25 -2.61
C ALA A 104 -12.24 -2.29 -1.42
N HIS A 105 -12.76 -1.08 -1.57
CA HIS A 105 -12.74 -0.07 -0.50
C HIS A 105 -13.97 -0.19 0.39
N GLU A 106 -13.79 -0.06 1.73
CA GLU A 106 -14.90 -0.24 2.69
C GLU A 106 -16.05 0.75 2.50
N ALA A 107 -15.78 1.97 2.04
CA ALA A 107 -16.80 2.98 1.76
C ALA A 107 -17.57 2.76 0.46
N LEU A 108 -17.19 1.76 -0.37
CA LEU A 108 -17.93 1.41 -1.57
C LEU A 108 -19.08 0.45 -1.23
N THR A 109 -20.27 0.71 -1.77
CA THR A 109 -21.45 -0.14 -1.57
C THR A 109 -21.43 -1.36 -2.48
N GLN A 110 -20.88 -1.22 -3.69
CA GLN A 110 -20.59 -2.31 -4.61
C GLN A 110 -19.08 -2.54 -4.63
N LYS A 111 -18.64 -3.68 -4.16
CA LYS A 111 -17.23 -4.07 -4.15
C LYS A 111 -17.07 -5.58 -4.35
N PRO A 112 -16.03 -6.02 -5.08
CA PRO A 112 -15.02 -5.16 -5.72
C PRO A 112 -15.54 -4.46 -7.00
N ILE A 113 -14.93 -3.33 -7.34
CA ILE A 113 -15.08 -2.70 -8.65
C ILE A 113 -13.87 -3.08 -9.49
N SER A 114 -14.09 -3.70 -10.65
CA SER A 114 -13.02 -4.01 -11.60
C SER A 114 -12.90 -2.89 -12.64
N SER A 115 -11.75 -2.23 -12.71
CA SER A 115 -11.50 -1.11 -13.62
C SER A 115 -10.04 -1.07 -14.09
N PRO A 116 -9.65 -1.98 -15.00
CA PRO A 116 -8.24 -2.18 -15.37
C PRO A 116 -7.59 -0.96 -16.05
N SER A 117 -8.37 -0.11 -16.70
CA SER A 117 -7.85 1.08 -17.38
C SER A 117 -7.76 2.33 -16.51
N SER A 118 -8.30 2.30 -15.29
CA SER A 118 -8.36 3.47 -14.41
C SER A 118 -7.05 3.78 -13.70
N VAL A 119 -6.19 2.78 -13.50
CA VAL A 119 -4.90 2.92 -12.81
C VAL A 119 -3.74 2.75 -13.78
N LYS A 120 -2.80 3.67 -13.72
CA LYS A 120 -1.56 3.63 -14.50
C LYS A 120 -0.37 3.39 -13.57
N MET A 121 0.61 2.63 -14.07
CA MET A 121 1.90 2.45 -13.43
C MET A 121 2.92 3.44 -14.01
N SER A 122 3.67 4.11 -13.15
CA SER A 122 4.85 4.90 -13.50
C SER A 122 6.02 4.55 -12.59
N GLU A 123 7.22 4.98 -12.95
CA GLU A 123 8.45 4.74 -12.18
C GLU A 123 8.68 3.24 -11.86
N PHE A 124 8.18 2.35 -12.73
CA PHE A 124 8.26 0.92 -12.52
C PHE A 124 9.70 0.42 -12.61
N LYS A 125 10.07 -0.43 -11.63
CA LYS A 125 11.34 -1.16 -11.59
C LYS A 125 11.08 -2.59 -11.16
N ASN A 126 11.75 -3.51 -11.83
CA ASN A 126 11.77 -4.95 -11.48
C ASN A 126 13.23 -5.41 -11.54
N GLU A 127 13.91 -5.31 -10.42
CA GLU A 127 15.34 -5.55 -10.32
C GLU A 127 15.73 -6.06 -8.93
N ASN A 128 16.80 -6.84 -8.87
CA ASN A 128 17.36 -7.38 -7.62
C ASN A 128 16.33 -8.12 -6.74
N GLY A 129 15.37 -8.83 -7.34
CA GLY A 129 14.32 -9.56 -6.63
C GLY A 129 13.26 -8.67 -5.99
N GLN A 130 13.16 -7.41 -6.41
CA GLN A 130 12.18 -6.45 -5.92
C GLN A 130 11.44 -5.77 -7.05
N ILE A 131 10.17 -5.47 -6.80
CA ILE A 131 9.32 -4.65 -7.66
C ILE A 131 9.00 -3.36 -6.92
N SER A 132 9.12 -2.24 -7.60
CA SER A 132 8.67 -0.94 -7.10
C SER A 132 8.03 -0.12 -8.20
N GLY A 133 7.24 0.88 -7.82
CA GLY A 133 6.58 1.75 -8.76
C GLY A 133 5.60 2.70 -8.10
N LYS A 134 4.95 3.49 -8.94
CA LYS A 134 3.89 4.41 -8.55
C LYS A 134 2.62 4.10 -9.32
N LEU A 135 1.53 3.90 -8.60
CA LEU A 135 0.19 3.66 -9.13
C LEU A 135 -0.63 4.94 -9.01
N VAL A 136 -1.20 5.40 -10.11
CA VAL A 136 -2.00 6.63 -10.13
C VAL A 136 -3.26 6.46 -10.96
N THR A 137 -4.36 7.05 -10.49
CA THR A 137 -5.54 7.36 -11.32
C THR A 137 -5.39 8.76 -11.91
N ASP A 138 -6.04 9.01 -13.04
CA ASP A 138 -6.16 10.36 -13.61
C ASP A 138 -7.27 11.12 -12.86
N GLY A 139 -6.91 11.64 -11.67
CA GLY A 139 -7.88 12.20 -10.73
C GLY A 139 -8.86 11.15 -10.18
N LYS A 140 -10.00 11.66 -9.72
CA LYS A 140 -11.10 10.85 -9.20
C LYS A 140 -11.78 10.08 -10.35
N GLN A 141 -11.88 8.78 -10.19
CA GLN A 141 -12.59 7.89 -11.12
C GLN A 141 -14.00 7.64 -10.62
N GLU A 142 -14.91 7.29 -11.53
CA GLU A 142 -16.30 7.00 -11.21
C GLU A 142 -16.81 5.78 -11.98
N ALA A 143 -17.54 4.90 -11.31
CA ALA A 143 -18.36 3.85 -11.89
C ALA A 143 -19.51 3.49 -10.94
N PHE A 144 -20.69 3.20 -11.51
CA PHE A 144 -21.88 2.80 -10.76
C PHE A 144 -22.29 3.77 -9.65
N GLY A 145 -22.09 5.09 -9.86
CA GLY A 145 -22.36 6.13 -8.87
C GLY A 145 -21.41 6.13 -7.66
N GLN A 146 -20.28 5.45 -7.77
CA GLN A 146 -19.24 5.39 -6.74
C GLN A 146 -17.93 5.91 -7.28
N THR A 147 -17.13 6.51 -6.41
CA THR A 147 -15.87 7.12 -6.81
C THR A 147 -14.67 6.50 -6.10
N TRP A 148 -13.50 6.52 -6.75
CA TRP A 148 -12.22 6.15 -6.13
C TRP A 148 -11.06 6.96 -6.69
N GLU A 149 -9.99 7.02 -5.92
CA GLU A 149 -8.75 7.70 -6.28
C GLU A 149 -7.56 6.91 -5.73
N VAL A 150 -6.54 6.72 -6.56
CA VAL A 150 -5.29 6.04 -6.21
C VAL A 150 -4.11 6.94 -6.54
N ASN A 151 -3.20 7.12 -5.60
CA ASN A 151 -1.88 7.70 -5.79
C ASN A 151 -0.94 7.08 -4.77
N LEU A 152 -0.36 5.93 -5.10
CA LEU A 152 0.43 5.09 -4.22
C LEU A 152 1.83 4.89 -4.77
N THR A 153 2.83 4.98 -3.90
CA THR A 153 4.19 4.50 -4.15
C THR A 153 4.39 3.21 -3.37
N PHE A 154 5.01 2.21 -3.97
CA PHE A 154 5.22 0.92 -3.34
C PHE A 154 6.56 0.29 -3.70
N LYS A 155 6.97 -0.64 -2.83
CA LYS A 155 8.09 -1.55 -3.04
C LYS A 155 7.75 -2.88 -2.38
N THR A 156 8.04 -4.02 -3.05
CA THR A 156 7.82 -5.36 -2.51
C THR A 156 8.75 -6.37 -3.17
N LYS A 157 8.90 -7.55 -2.57
CA LYS A 157 9.64 -8.67 -3.19
C LYS A 157 8.89 -9.24 -4.38
N VAL A 158 9.63 -9.73 -5.36
CA VAL A 158 9.09 -10.55 -6.47
C VAL A 158 8.62 -11.90 -5.91
N PRO A 159 7.50 -12.46 -6.40
CA PRO A 159 6.99 -13.77 -5.98
C PRO A 159 7.89 -14.92 -6.40
#